data_9a12817dc3a166f727375084a55e8a07
#
_entry.id   9a12817dc3a166f727375084a55e8a07
#
_cell.length_a   1.000
_cell.length_b   1.000
_cell.length_c   1.000
_cell.angle_alpha   90.00
_cell.angle_beta   90.00
_cell.angle_gamma   90.00
#
_symmetry.space_group_name_H-M   'P 1'
#
loop_
_entity.id
_entity.type
_entity.pdbx_description
1 polymer ?
#
loop_
_entity_poly.entity_id
_entity_poly.type
_entity_poly.pdbx_seq_one_letter_code
_entity_poly.pdbx_strand_id
1 'polypeptide(L)'
;YFGKDIFKTVFGKHLITNVSFWNQLDNLNFNMAEGTSYTTLYNPNFLSFYFGMLIPLLACLFIGAKKVWQRAALVVAEILCIICLKGSGSDSGWMAVAAGAAIAVLVLLSRGKKLRYVGGALVVAGIIGSIVIANTTSFGERIKNTITGTYHMEDQYSLNDIATNDEDVVLKIWDNALSVSYDIAEDGTIQILCKDSDGNPLGQTLADEGTQTYSIDDERFANVQVQPVMFDQTAGISVYVDGISWNFVKTDDDGYEFLNPAGKLVKYEKVKQSNLFKEDAMSSRGHIWNMTIPVLGKHVYVGSGANTYLLERPQNDYFGQAYIYGFNNYDVKAHCWYLQQWVETGLFGTLALIGFLLWYIIRSVRIYRRVDLHEHLSWVGFGLFAAVLVYVIAAVANDSNVCTAPVFWGMFGLGMAVNRMLVTKENLFVKAEDTQTTENDNAEVQQKNDAAPVNESVKAENKNGKQKASSKKQSRKQRKNQKK
;
A
#
# COMPACT_ATOMS: atom_id res chain seq x y z
N TYR A 1 -20.03 5.09 11.60
CA TYR A 1 -20.60 6.20 10.81
C TYR A 1 -21.74 6.91 11.55
N PHE A 2 -22.52 6.18 12.32
CA PHE A 2 -23.64 6.72 13.11
C PHE A 2 -23.27 7.03 14.56
N GLY A 3 -21.99 7.16 14.89
CA GLY A 3 -21.49 7.42 16.23
C GLY A 3 -21.65 6.27 17.22
N LYS A 4 -22.11 5.10 16.75
CA LYS A 4 -22.30 3.88 17.54
C LYS A 4 -21.49 2.73 16.94
N ASP A 5 -20.29 2.55 17.47
CA ASP A 5 -19.47 1.40 17.14
C ASP A 5 -19.95 0.19 17.96
N ILE A 6 -20.37 -0.87 17.27
CA ILE A 6 -20.81 -2.11 17.94
C ILE A 6 -19.69 -2.70 18.80
N PHE A 7 -18.43 -2.54 18.42
CA PHE A 7 -17.27 -3.05 19.16
C PHE A 7 -16.93 -2.24 20.41
N LYS A 8 -17.48 -1.02 20.57
CA LYS A 8 -17.46 -0.27 21.83
C LYS A 8 -18.51 -0.75 22.83
N THR A 9 -19.47 -1.55 22.39
CA THR A 9 -20.46 -2.18 23.27
C THR A 9 -19.87 -3.39 23.99
N VAL A 10 -20.41 -3.76 25.14
CA VAL A 10 -20.02 -4.97 25.90
C VAL A 10 -20.09 -6.20 25.00
N PHE A 11 -21.17 -6.35 24.22
CA PHE A 11 -21.34 -7.45 23.28
C PHE A 11 -20.26 -7.47 22.20
N GLY A 12 -19.98 -6.32 21.57
CA GLY A 12 -18.95 -6.21 20.55
C GLY A 12 -17.55 -6.48 21.09
N LYS A 13 -17.22 -6.01 22.29
CA LYS A 13 -15.95 -6.29 22.96
C LYS A 13 -15.77 -7.80 23.20
N HIS A 14 -16.81 -8.53 23.59
CA HIS A 14 -16.76 -9.99 23.73
C HIS A 14 -16.48 -10.70 22.40
N LEU A 15 -16.96 -10.18 21.25
CA LEU A 15 -16.74 -10.80 19.95
C LEU A 15 -15.29 -10.72 19.47
N ILE A 16 -14.56 -9.68 19.86
CA ILE A 16 -13.21 -9.40 19.33
C ILE A 16 -12.10 -9.67 20.34
N THR A 17 -12.42 -9.97 21.60
CA THR A 17 -11.44 -10.23 22.64
C THR A 17 -11.41 -11.71 23.03
N ASN A 18 -10.23 -12.17 23.44
CA ASN A 18 -10.08 -13.52 24.01
C ASN A 18 -10.76 -13.58 25.39
N VAL A 19 -11.25 -14.77 25.77
CA VAL A 19 -11.89 -15.06 27.04
C VAL A 19 -11.07 -14.59 28.25
N SER A 20 -9.74 -14.62 28.15
CA SER A 20 -8.85 -14.13 29.20
C SER A 20 -9.01 -12.63 29.53
N PHE A 21 -9.55 -11.84 28.59
CA PHE A 21 -9.77 -10.40 28.76
C PHE A 21 -11.21 -10.04 29.17
N TRP A 22 -12.12 -11.00 29.27
CA TRP A 22 -13.52 -10.72 29.55
C TRP A 22 -13.78 -10.05 30.88
N ASN A 23 -12.93 -10.28 31.89
CA ASN A 23 -13.01 -9.62 33.19
C ASN A 23 -12.50 -8.16 33.19
N GLN A 24 -11.93 -7.70 32.08
CA GLN A 24 -11.33 -6.37 31.92
C GLN A 24 -11.95 -5.58 30.75
N LEU A 25 -13.10 -6.01 30.22
CA LEU A 25 -13.72 -5.44 29.02
C LEU A 25 -14.03 -3.95 29.17
N ASP A 26 -14.36 -3.50 30.38
CA ASP A 26 -14.65 -2.08 30.64
C ASP A 26 -13.40 -1.20 30.57
N ASN A 27 -12.21 -1.78 30.81
CA ASN A 27 -10.93 -1.10 30.74
C ASN A 27 -10.36 -1.08 29.31
N LEU A 28 -10.92 -1.88 28.39
CA LEU A 28 -10.48 -1.91 27.02
C LEU A 28 -11.04 -0.70 26.26
N ASN A 29 -10.14 0.21 25.92
CA ASN A 29 -10.47 1.39 25.14
C ASN A 29 -9.97 1.21 23.70
N PHE A 30 -10.91 1.09 22.76
CA PHE A 30 -10.62 1.01 21.32
C PHE A 30 -10.65 2.42 20.71
N ASN A 31 -9.86 3.34 21.26
CA ASN A 31 -9.72 4.69 20.72
C ASN A 31 -8.78 4.66 19.52
N MET A 32 -9.34 4.45 18.36
CA MET A 32 -8.68 4.79 17.11
C MET A 32 -9.12 6.19 16.66
N ALA A 33 -8.39 6.77 15.72
CA ALA A 33 -8.57 8.13 15.25
C ALA A 33 -10.06 8.52 15.12
N GLU A 34 -10.49 9.54 15.88
CA GLU A 34 -11.86 10.02 15.86
C GLU A 34 -12.27 10.41 14.44
N GLY A 35 -13.50 10.09 14.05
CA GLY A 35 -14.04 10.40 12.74
C GLY A 35 -13.70 9.44 11.62
N THR A 36 -12.89 8.39 11.85
CA THR A 36 -12.59 7.36 10.86
C THR A 36 -13.21 6.00 11.22
N SER A 37 -13.52 5.20 10.19
CA SER A 37 -14.00 3.84 10.34
C SER A 37 -12.88 2.85 10.02
N TYR A 38 -12.69 1.84 10.87
CA TYR A 38 -11.67 0.79 10.68
C TYR A 38 -12.22 -0.63 10.84
N THR A 39 -13.40 -0.79 11.42
CA THR A 39 -14.09 -2.07 11.67
C THR A 39 -13.18 -3.11 12.35
N THR A 40 -13.35 -4.40 12.03
CA THR A 40 -12.46 -5.48 12.48
C THR A 40 -11.12 -5.54 11.74
N LEU A 41 -10.88 -4.65 10.77
CA LEU A 41 -9.64 -4.61 10.00
C LEU A 41 -8.52 -3.80 10.67
N TYR A 42 -8.77 -3.28 11.88
CA TYR A 42 -7.80 -2.63 12.76
C TYR A 42 -7.32 -1.24 12.29
N ASN A 43 -7.23 -0.96 10.99
CA ASN A 43 -6.67 0.27 10.46
C ASN A 43 -7.54 0.82 9.30
N PRO A 44 -7.80 2.14 9.24
CA PRO A 44 -8.55 2.77 8.14
C PRO A 44 -7.99 2.46 6.74
N ASN A 45 -6.66 2.41 6.62
CA ASN A 45 -6.02 2.09 5.33
C ASN A 45 -6.28 0.63 4.92
N PHE A 46 -6.32 -0.32 5.87
CA PHE A 46 -6.65 -1.71 5.58
C PHE A 46 -8.10 -1.85 5.15
N LEU A 47 -8.99 -1.08 5.80
CA LEU A 47 -10.39 -0.98 5.39
C LEU A 47 -10.51 -0.49 3.94
N SER A 48 -9.76 0.56 3.60
CA SER A 48 -9.78 1.13 2.25
C SER A 48 -9.29 0.16 1.18
N PHE A 49 -8.29 -0.65 1.48
CA PHE A 49 -7.80 -1.72 0.61
C PHE A 49 -8.85 -2.78 0.35
N TYR A 50 -9.45 -3.27 1.42
CA TYR A 50 -10.46 -4.32 1.36
C TYR A 50 -11.65 -3.88 0.50
N PHE A 51 -12.28 -2.76 0.84
CA PHE A 51 -13.45 -2.27 0.11
C PHE A 51 -13.08 -1.71 -1.28
N GLY A 52 -11.87 -1.16 -1.42
CA GLY A 52 -11.36 -0.73 -2.72
C GLY A 52 -11.26 -1.85 -3.74
N MET A 53 -10.88 -3.07 -3.34
CA MET A 53 -10.91 -4.25 -4.22
C MET A 53 -12.33 -4.69 -4.56
N LEU A 54 -13.28 -4.59 -3.62
CA LEU A 54 -14.65 -5.05 -3.82
C LEU A 54 -15.43 -4.17 -4.79
N ILE A 55 -15.24 -2.87 -4.79
CA ILE A 55 -15.96 -1.91 -5.63
C ILE A 55 -15.88 -2.31 -7.13
N PRO A 56 -14.73 -2.40 -7.79
CA PRO A 56 -14.71 -2.77 -9.20
C PRO A 56 -15.17 -4.20 -9.46
N LEU A 57 -14.99 -5.11 -8.50
CA LEU A 57 -15.50 -6.46 -8.60
C LEU A 57 -17.03 -6.48 -8.62
N LEU A 58 -17.69 -5.83 -7.67
CA LEU A 58 -19.15 -5.78 -7.57
C LEU A 58 -19.77 -5.09 -8.78
N ALA A 59 -19.18 -3.99 -9.25
CA ALA A 59 -19.60 -3.30 -10.47
C ALA A 59 -19.58 -4.24 -11.70
N CYS A 60 -18.52 -5.02 -11.87
CA CYS A 60 -18.44 -6.01 -12.95
C CYS A 60 -19.42 -7.16 -12.78
N LEU A 61 -19.62 -7.65 -11.56
CA LEU A 61 -20.62 -8.66 -11.26
C LEU A 61 -22.04 -8.15 -11.56
N PHE A 62 -22.34 -6.89 -11.26
CA PHE A 62 -23.61 -6.23 -11.60
C PHE A 62 -23.88 -6.22 -13.11
N ILE A 63 -22.87 -5.87 -13.90
CA ILE A 63 -22.98 -5.88 -15.38
C ILE A 63 -23.26 -7.30 -15.88
N GLY A 64 -22.54 -8.28 -15.36
CA GLY A 64 -22.68 -9.70 -15.74
C GLY A 64 -23.93 -10.39 -15.20
N ALA A 65 -24.62 -9.84 -14.20
CA ALA A 65 -25.77 -10.46 -13.55
C ALA A 65 -27.00 -10.48 -14.47
N LYS A 66 -27.68 -11.65 -14.55
CA LYS A 66 -28.86 -11.85 -15.41
C LYS A 66 -30.18 -11.67 -14.66
N LYS A 67 -30.19 -11.88 -13.34
CA LYS A 67 -31.42 -11.83 -12.51
C LYS A 67 -31.54 -10.48 -11.81
N VAL A 68 -32.75 -9.89 -11.79
CA VAL A 68 -33.01 -8.60 -11.16
C VAL A 68 -32.66 -8.57 -9.68
N TRP A 69 -32.97 -9.63 -8.93
CA TRP A 69 -32.64 -9.69 -7.51
C TRP A 69 -31.13 -9.71 -7.26
N GLN A 70 -30.31 -10.35 -8.14
CA GLN A 70 -28.85 -10.32 -8.06
C GLN A 70 -28.33 -8.90 -8.25
N ARG A 71 -28.86 -8.17 -9.25
CA ARG A 71 -28.50 -6.76 -9.49
C ARG A 71 -28.85 -5.89 -8.29
N ALA A 72 -30.06 -6.06 -7.71
CA ALA A 72 -30.46 -5.31 -6.53
C ALA A 72 -29.53 -5.56 -5.33
N ALA A 73 -29.20 -6.82 -5.06
CA ALA A 73 -28.28 -7.20 -3.99
C ALA A 73 -26.87 -6.61 -4.21
N LEU A 74 -26.37 -6.63 -5.47
CA LEU A 74 -25.07 -6.09 -5.80
C LEU A 74 -25.03 -4.55 -5.68
N VAL A 75 -26.11 -3.85 -6.03
CA VAL A 75 -26.22 -2.38 -5.80
C VAL A 75 -26.17 -2.05 -4.31
N VAL A 76 -26.90 -2.79 -3.48
CA VAL A 76 -26.84 -2.59 -2.02
C VAL A 76 -25.42 -2.83 -1.50
N ALA A 77 -24.77 -3.92 -1.91
CA ALA A 77 -23.38 -4.23 -1.52
C ALA A 77 -22.41 -3.14 -1.98
N GLU A 78 -22.56 -2.63 -3.21
CA GLU A 78 -21.73 -1.56 -3.76
C GLU A 78 -21.86 -0.27 -2.95
N ILE A 79 -23.09 0.14 -2.63
CA ILE A 79 -23.36 1.33 -1.79
C ILE A 79 -22.71 1.18 -0.43
N LEU A 80 -22.82 0.00 0.21
CA LEU A 80 -22.17 -0.27 1.48
C LEU A 80 -20.64 -0.19 1.38
N CYS A 81 -20.05 -0.75 0.32
CA CYS A 81 -18.60 -0.65 0.09
C CYS A 81 -18.13 0.80 -0.08
N ILE A 82 -18.88 1.61 -0.84
CA ILE A 82 -18.59 3.04 -1.03
C ILE A 82 -18.70 3.81 0.30
N ILE A 83 -19.73 3.52 1.11
CA ILE A 83 -19.90 4.13 2.44
C ILE A 83 -18.71 3.75 3.35
N CYS A 84 -18.31 2.48 3.35
CA CYS A 84 -17.16 2.01 4.15
C CYS A 84 -15.85 2.64 3.68
N LEU A 85 -15.62 2.72 2.37
CA LEU A 85 -14.44 3.37 1.80
C LEU A 85 -14.40 4.86 2.16
N LYS A 86 -15.53 5.57 2.07
CA LYS A 86 -15.64 6.97 2.51
C LYS A 86 -15.38 7.10 4.01
N GLY A 87 -15.93 6.19 4.81
CA GLY A 87 -15.75 6.16 6.26
C GLY A 87 -14.30 5.92 6.70
N SER A 88 -13.48 5.28 5.87
CA SER A 88 -12.06 5.06 6.15
C SER A 88 -11.25 6.36 6.20
N GLY A 89 -11.69 7.42 5.52
CA GLY A 89 -10.92 8.66 5.38
C GLY A 89 -9.60 8.52 4.60
N SER A 90 -9.38 7.38 3.93
CA SER A 90 -8.12 7.09 3.24
C SER A 90 -8.14 7.60 1.80
N ASP A 91 -7.39 8.68 1.53
CA ASP A 91 -7.24 9.22 0.17
C ASP A 91 -6.55 8.21 -0.77
N SER A 92 -5.59 7.43 -0.27
CA SER A 92 -4.89 6.39 -1.04
C SER A 92 -5.83 5.31 -1.58
N GLY A 93 -6.85 4.94 -0.81
CA GLY A 93 -7.89 4.00 -1.25
C GLY A 93 -8.69 4.53 -2.43
N TRP A 94 -9.17 5.77 -2.37
CA TRP A 94 -9.89 6.41 -3.46
C TRP A 94 -9.05 6.56 -4.72
N MET A 95 -7.79 6.96 -4.57
CA MET A 95 -6.85 7.10 -5.69
C MET A 95 -6.60 5.75 -6.36
N ALA A 96 -6.43 4.69 -5.59
CA ALA A 96 -6.22 3.34 -6.12
C ALA A 96 -7.45 2.82 -6.87
N VAL A 97 -8.67 3.03 -6.33
CA VAL A 97 -9.93 2.67 -7.01
C VAL A 97 -10.07 3.44 -8.32
N ALA A 98 -9.85 4.76 -8.31
CA ALA A 98 -9.94 5.59 -9.50
C ALA A 98 -8.93 5.16 -10.58
N ALA A 99 -7.66 4.96 -10.20
CA ALA A 99 -6.62 4.53 -11.13
C ALA A 99 -6.87 3.11 -11.67
N GLY A 100 -7.23 2.16 -10.80
CA GLY A 100 -7.54 0.79 -11.21
C GLY A 100 -8.76 0.72 -12.13
N ALA A 101 -9.83 1.46 -11.84
CA ALA A 101 -11.01 1.56 -12.69
C ALA A 101 -10.67 2.22 -14.04
N ALA A 102 -9.87 3.28 -14.05
CA ALA A 102 -9.42 3.92 -15.28
C ALA A 102 -8.66 2.95 -16.18
N ILE A 103 -7.70 2.19 -15.65
CA ILE A 103 -6.96 1.17 -16.38
C ILE A 103 -7.91 0.08 -16.91
N ALA A 104 -8.85 -0.40 -16.09
CA ALA A 104 -9.83 -1.39 -16.51
C ALA A 104 -10.70 -0.87 -17.67
N VAL A 105 -11.20 0.36 -17.58
CA VAL A 105 -11.96 1.00 -18.68
C VAL A 105 -11.11 1.11 -19.94
N LEU A 106 -9.85 1.50 -19.83
CA LEU A 106 -8.93 1.57 -20.98
C LEU A 106 -8.72 0.21 -21.64
N VAL A 107 -8.67 -0.87 -20.86
CA VAL A 107 -8.60 -2.24 -21.40
C VAL A 107 -9.85 -2.54 -22.23
N LEU A 108 -11.05 -2.20 -21.75
CA LEU A 108 -12.30 -2.36 -22.49
C LEU A 108 -12.33 -1.50 -23.78
N LEU A 109 -11.93 -0.23 -23.68
CA LEU A 109 -11.85 0.67 -24.84
C LEU A 109 -10.80 0.19 -25.87
N SER A 110 -9.78 -0.51 -25.46
CA SER A 110 -8.74 -1.05 -26.35
C SER A 110 -9.19 -2.21 -27.26
N ARG A 111 -10.42 -2.73 -27.09
CA ARG A 111 -10.97 -3.85 -27.88
C ARG A 111 -11.20 -3.52 -29.35
N GLY A 112 -11.68 -2.32 -29.66
CA GLY A 112 -11.96 -1.87 -31.03
C GLY A 112 -10.90 -0.92 -31.58
N LYS A 113 -10.64 -0.94 -32.90
CA LYS A 113 -9.68 -0.02 -33.52
C LYS A 113 -10.07 1.46 -33.28
N LYS A 114 -11.34 1.82 -33.49
CA LYS A 114 -11.85 3.18 -33.23
C LYS A 114 -11.80 3.52 -31.73
N LEU A 115 -12.20 2.59 -30.86
CA LEU A 115 -12.19 2.77 -29.41
C LEU A 115 -10.79 2.94 -28.82
N ARG A 116 -9.73 2.39 -29.45
CA ARG A 116 -8.34 2.63 -29.03
C ARG A 116 -7.94 4.09 -29.20
N TYR A 117 -8.34 4.73 -30.29
CA TYR A 117 -8.06 6.16 -30.46
C TYR A 117 -8.85 7.00 -29.44
N VAL A 118 -10.12 6.64 -29.18
CA VAL A 118 -10.93 7.27 -28.12
C VAL A 118 -10.28 7.05 -26.75
N GLY A 119 -9.86 5.81 -26.43
CA GLY A 119 -9.16 5.49 -25.18
C GLY A 119 -7.86 6.29 -25.05
N GLY A 120 -7.05 6.36 -26.11
CA GLY A 120 -5.82 7.16 -26.16
C GLY A 120 -6.11 8.65 -25.95
N ALA A 121 -7.12 9.19 -26.62
CA ALA A 121 -7.54 10.59 -26.45
C ALA A 121 -8.02 10.88 -25.01
N LEU A 122 -8.78 9.95 -24.40
CA LEU A 122 -9.22 10.07 -23.01
C LEU A 122 -8.05 10.02 -22.01
N VAL A 123 -7.03 9.20 -22.28
CA VAL A 123 -5.81 9.20 -21.46
C VAL A 123 -5.11 10.55 -21.53
N VAL A 124 -4.87 11.03 -22.76
CA VAL A 124 -4.22 12.34 -22.97
C VAL A 124 -5.05 13.47 -22.34
N ALA A 125 -6.36 13.48 -22.58
CA ALA A 125 -7.27 14.47 -21.97
C ALA A 125 -7.29 14.34 -20.43
N GLY A 126 -7.26 13.13 -19.89
CA GLY A 126 -7.18 12.86 -18.45
C GLY A 126 -5.87 13.37 -17.85
N ILE A 127 -4.75 13.15 -18.50
CA ILE A 127 -3.44 13.65 -18.04
C ILE A 127 -3.43 15.21 -18.07
N ILE A 128 -3.86 15.81 -19.20
CA ILE A 128 -3.92 17.26 -19.31
C ILE A 128 -4.90 17.83 -18.28
N GLY A 129 -6.09 17.24 -18.15
CA GLY A 129 -7.09 17.63 -17.16
C GLY A 129 -6.58 17.53 -15.72
N SER A 130 -5.85 16.45 -15.39
CA SER A 130 -5.23 16.28 -14.07
C SER A 130 -4.16 17.34 -13.79
N ILE A 131 -3.34 17.67 -14.78
CA ILE A 131 -2.34 18.74 -14.66
C ILE A 131 -3.01 20.10 -14.47
N VAL A 132 -4.05 20.38 -15.24
CA VAL A 132 -4.82 21.65 -15.11
C VAL A 132 -5.46 21.73 -13.74
N ILE A 133 -6.21 20.69 -13.32
CA ILE A 133 -6.87 20.63 -12.01
C ILE A 133 -5.84 20.79 -10.88
N ALA A 134 -4.71 20.09 -10.96
CA ALA A 134 -3.65 20.14 -9.94
C ALA A 134 -3.03 21.53 -9.77
N ASN A 135 -3.04 22.35 -10.83
CA ASN A 135 -2.41 23.69 -10.78
C ASN A 135 -3.41 24.85 -10.73
N THR A 136 -4.72 24.60 -10.88
CA THR A 136 -5.72 25.69 -10.94
C THR A 136 -6.81 25.59 -9.89
N THR A 137 -6.90 24.47 -9.16
CA THR A 137 -7.95 24.28 -8.15
C THR A 137 -7.35 23.93 -6.79
N SER A 138 -7.95 24.40 -5.69
CA SER A 138 -7.55 24.05 -4.32
C SER A 138 -7.64 22.54 -4.05
N PHE A 139 -8.58 21.83 -4.68
CA PHE A 139 -8.68 20.39 -4.62
C PHE A 139 -7.49 19.69 -5.29
N GLY A 140 -7.11 20.16 -6.48
CA GLY A 140 -5.97 19.63 -7.20
C GLY A 140 -4.64 19.92 -6.49
N GLU A 141 -4.50 21.13 -5.95
CA GLU A 141 -3.34 21.49 -5.13
C GLU A 141 -3.22 20.58 -3.90
N ARG A 142 -4.33 20.31 -3.21
CA ARG A 142 -4.35 19.38 -2.08
C ARG A 142 -3.89 17.98 -2.49
N ILE A 143 -4.40 17.43 -3.60
CA ILE A 143 -3.96 16.11 -4.12
C ILE A 143 -2.48 16.13 -4.47
N LYS A 144 -2.01 17.17 -5.19
CA LYS A 144 -0.61 17.34 -5.55
C LYS A 144 0.25 17.35 -4.29
N ASN A 145 -0.08 18.18 -3.31
CA ASN A 145 0.68 18.30 -2.06
C ASN A 145 0.67 16.99 -1.27
N THR A 146 -0.46 16.26 -1.26
CA THR A 146 -0.52 14.92 -0.64
C THR A 146 0.45 13.94 -1.31
N ILE A 147 0.56 13.97 -2.65
CA ILE A 147 1.42 13.03 -3.38
C ILE A 147 2.90 13.42 -3.30
N THR A 148 3.20 14.70 -3.56
CA THR A 148 4.59 15.18 -3.71
C THR A 148 5.20 15.68 -2.42
N GLY A 149 4.39 15.94 -1.40
CA GLY A 149 4.79 16.66 -0.20
C GLY A 149 4.95 18.17 -0.42
N THR A 150 5.16 18.89 0.65
CA THR A 150 5.24 20.35 0.67
C THR A 150 6.62 20.86 1.12
N TYR A 151 7.32 20.15 2.01
CA TYR A 151 8.57 20.58 2.61
C TYR A 151 9.62 19.47 2.75
N HIS A 152 10.87 19.86 2.84
CA HIS A 152 11.95 19.09 3.45
C HIS A 152 12.16 19.55 4.89
N MET A 153 12.57 18.64 5.79
CA MET A 153 12.75 18.96 7.22
C MET A 153 13.69 20.14 7.42
N GLU A 154 14.75 20.19 6.65
CA GLU A 154 15.77 21.27 6.71
C GLU A 154 15.19 22.65 6.39
N ASP A 155 14.10 22.72 5.61
CA ASP A 155 13.40 23.96 5.26
C ASP A 155 12.30 24.32 6.25
N GLN A 156 11.80 23.35 7.03
CA GLN A 156 10.65 23.52 7.90
C GLN A 156 11.03 23.77 9.36
N TYR A 157 12.09 23.12 9.83
CA TYR A 157 12.52 23.15 11.23
C TYR A 157 13.89 23.77 11.37
N SER A 158 14.08 24.52 12.46
CA SER A 158 15.31 25.29 12.64
C SER A 158 16.51 24.41 12.99
N LEU A 159 16.31 23.30 13.74
CA LEU A 159 17.37 22.37 14.09
C LEU A 159 17.64 21.40 12.93
N ASN A 160 18.81 21.53 12.31
CA ASN A 160 19.20 20.76 11.13
C ASN A 160 20.21 19.65 11.43
N ASP A 161 21.03 19.81 12.48
CA ASP A 161 22.00 18.79 12.88
C ASP A 161 22.41 18.95 14.35
N ILE A 162 22.92 17.85 14.92
CA ILE A 162 23.52 17.83 16.25
C ILE A 162 24.86 17.07 16.14
N ALA A 163 25.91 17.63 16.71
CA ALA A 163 27.18 16.95 16.90
C ALA A 163 27.56 17.02 18.37
N THR A 164 27.97 15.91 18.95
CA THR A 164 28.45 15.82 20.32
C THR A 164 29.95 15.49 20.31
N ASN A 165 30.72 16.13 21.14
CA ASN A 165 32.16 15.88 21.31
C ASN A 165 32.56 16.00 22.80
N ASP A 166 33.84 15.95 23.11
CA ASP A 166 34.34 15.95 24.48
C ASP A 166 34.14 17.29 25.18
N GLU A 167 34.04 18.40 24.42
CA GLU A 167 34.03 19.75 24.97
C GLU A 167 32.64 20.39 24.97
N ASP A 168 31.84 20.13 23.93
CA ASP A 168 30.54 20.78 23.76
C ASP A 168 29.53 19.93 22.93
N VAL A 169 28.31 20.43 22.89
CA VAL A 169 27.27 20.01 21.94
C VAL A 169 27.10 21.11 20.90
N VAL A 170 27.34 20.79 19.65
CA VAL A 170 27.16 21.70 18.53
C VAL A 170 25.81 21.44 17.84
N LEU A 171 24.92 22.41 17.88
CA LEU A 171 23.63 22.40 17.21
C LEU A 171 23.69 23.25 15.95
N LYS A 172 23.30 22.72 14.81
CA LYS A 172 23.11 23.48 13.58
C LYS A 172 21.68 24.03 13.54
N ILE A 173 21.55 25.33 13.81
CA ILE A 173 20.27 26.06 13.78
C ILE A 173 20.22 26.88 12.48
N TRP A 174 19.38 26.44 11.53
CA TRP A 174 19.44 26.90 10.15
C TRP A 174 20.87 26.80 9.59
N ASP A 175 21.45 27.92 9.18
CA ASP A 175 22.81 27.97 8.68
C ASP A 175 23.86 28.31 9.77
N ASN A 176 23.44 28.50 11.02
CA ASN A 176 24.31 28.92 12.13
C ASN A 176 24.65 27.76 13.04
N ALA A 177 25.87 27.70 13.55
CA ALA A 177 26.24 26.73 14.58
C ALA A 177 26.20 27.38 15.97
N LEU A 178 25.58 26.68 16.89
CA LEU A 178 25.51 27.03 18.31
C LEU A 178 26.23 25.93 19.10
N SER A 179 27.29 26.28 19.80
CA SER A 179 27.99 25.41 20.74
C SER A 179 27.40 25.63 22.14
N VAL A 180 27.01 24.55 22.82
CA VAL A 180 26.49 24.56 24.19
C VAL A 180 27.29 23.60 25.02
N SER A 181 27.82 24.08 26.16
CA SER A 181 28.53 23.30 27.15
C SER A 181 28.08 23.69 28.56
N TYR A 182 28.49 22.93 29.55
CA TYR A 182 28.28 23.31 30.94
C TYR A 182 29.43 22.91 31.82
N ASP A 183 29.63 23.69 32.90
CA ASP A 183 30.54 23.41 33.98
C ASP A 183 29.77 23.30 35.29
N ILE A 184 30.29 22.57 36.26
CA ILE A 184 29.73 22.45 37.60
C ILE A 184 30.60 23.28 38.54
N ALA A 185 30.03 24.34 39.12
CA ALA A 185 30.70 25.19 40.07
C ALA A 185 30.96 24.44 41.41
N GLU A 186 31.81 24.98 42.26
CA GLU A 186 32.17 24.38 43.57
C GLU A 186 30.95 24.19 44.50
N ASP A 187 29.91 25.02 44.33
CA ASP A 187 28.65 24.94 45.08
C ASP A 187 27.66 23.94 44.48
N GLY A 188 28.04 23.22 43.39
CA GLY A 188 27.20 22.25 42.69
C GLY A 188 26.24 22.87 41.66
N THR A 189 26.32 24.19 41.43
CA THR A 189 25.49 24.86 40.43
C THR A 189 25.97 24.54 39.02
N ILE A 190 25.05 24.23 38.11
CA ILE A 190 25.37 23.99 36.68
C ILE A 190 25.39 25.33 35.98
N GLN A 191 26.53 25.71 35.40
CA GLN A 191 26.70 26.92 34.61
C GLN A 191 26.75 26.57 33.13
N ILE A 192 25.81 27.10 32.34
CA ILE A 192 25.73 26.87 30.91
C ILE A 192 26.55 27.91 30.18
N LEU A 193 27.33 27.46 29.17
CA LEU A 193 28.12 28.31 28.30
C LEU A 193 27.63 28.11 26.86
N CYS A 194 27.22 29.21 26.21
CA CYS A 194 26.84 29.21 24.78
C CYS A 194 27.86 30.02 23.97
N LYS A 195 28.24 29.48 22.81
CA LYS A 195 29.17 30.16 21.89
C LYS A 195 28.64 30.09 20.46
N ASP A 196 28.97 31.10 19.65
CA ASP A 196 28.70 31.05 18.20
C ASP A 196 29.76 30.25 17.43
N SER A 197 29.59 30.16 16.11
CA SER A 197 30.52 29.45 15.19
C SER A 197 31.96 29.94 15.26
N ASP A 198 32.19 31.19 15.68
CA ASP A 198 33.51 31.80 15.78
C ASP A 198 34.13 31.64 17.18
N GLY A 199 33.41 30.95 18.08
CA GLY A 199 33.82 30.71 19.47
C GLY A 199 33.54 31.89 20.41
N ASN A 200 32.83 32.92 19.98
CA ASN A 200 32.48 34.05 20.83
C ASN A 200 31.38 33.65 21.82
N PRO A 201 31.53 34.00 23.11
CA PRO A 201 30.53 33.74 24.10
C PRO A 201 29.24 34.54 23.82
N LEU A 202 28.11 33.89 23.94
CA LEU A 202 26.78 34.46 23.78
C LEU A 202 26.15 34.77 25.17
N GLY A 203 25.53 35.96 25.29
CA GLY A 203 24.75 36.32 26.47
C GLY A 203 23.53 35.43 26.63
N GLN A 204 23.11 35.32 27.88
CA GLN A 204 21.92 34.52 28.26
C GLN A 204 21.05 35.32 29.23
N THR A 205 19.76 35.39 28.91
CA THR A 205 18.77 36.04 29.79
C THR A 205 17.84 34.99 30.38
N LEU A 206 17.60 35.07 31.70
CA LEU A 206 16.68 34.18 32.41
C LEU A 206 15.25 34.36 31.89
N ALA A 207 14.69 33.36 31.26
CA ALA A 207 13.35 33.35 30.68
C ALA A 207 12.30 32.83 31.67
N ASP A 208 12.68 31.86 32.54
CA ASP A 208 11.80 31.30 33.59
C ASP A 208 12.63 30.95 34.82
N GLU A 209 12.31 31.65 35.94
CA GLU A 209 12.94 31.42 37.25
C GLU A 209 12.61 30.05 37.84
N GLY A 210 11.39 29.55 37.62
CA GLY A 210 10.92 28.30 38.22
C GLY A 210 11.69 27.08 37.68
N THR A 211 12.05 27.09 36.40
CA THR A 211 12.79 26.02 35.72
C THR A 211 14.23 26.36 35.45
N GLN A 212 14.67 27.59 35.76
CA GLN A 212 16.00 28.11 35.39
C GLN A 212 16.30 28.00 33.89
N THR A 213 15.30 28.32 33.07
CA THR A 213 15.45 28.28 31.59
C THR A 213 15.97 29.63 31.10
N TYR A 214 17.01 29.60 30.26
CA TYR A 214 17.64 30.77 29.71
C TYR A 214 17.40 30.86 28.20
N SER A 215 17.08 32.06 27.73
CA SER A 215 17.09 32.40 26.30
C SER A 215 18.47 32.91 25.89
N ILE A 216 18.88 32.70 24.67
CA ILE A 216 20.14 33.17 24.13
C ILE A 216 19.95 34.59 23.59
N ASP A 217 20.83 35.53 23.95
CA ASP A 217 20.75 36.95 23.58
C ASP A 217 21.35 37.19 22.18
N ASP A 218 20.82 36.42 21.20
CA ASP A 218 21.22 36.54 19.79
C ASP A 218 20.04 36.18 18.90
N GLU A 219 19.68 37.05 17.95
CA GLU A 219 18.53 36.87 17.05
C GLU A 219 18.62 35.60 16.20
N ARG A 220 19.84 35.11 15.90
CA ARG A 220 20.06 33.85 15.16
C ARG A 220 19.52 32.62 15.92
N PHE A 221 19.45 32.71 17.25
CA PHE A 221 19.08 31.63 18.15
C PHE A 221 17.85 31.96 19.01
N ALA A 222 16.99 32.88 18.56
CA ALA A 222 15.82 33.36 19.31
C ALA A 222 14.80 32.24 19.65
N ASN A 223 14.81 31.15 18.89
CA ASN A 223 13.96 29.96 19.14
C ASN A 223 14.66 28.86 19.95
N VAL A 224 15.85 29.15 20.49
CA VAL A 224 16.63 28.23 21.30
C VAL A 224 16.61 28.68 22.76
N GLN A 225 16.32 27.75 23.65
CA GLN A 225 16.42 27.94 25.08
C GLN A 225 17.28 26.82 25.69
N VAL A 226 17.99 27.15 26.76
CA VAL A 226 18.85 26.19 27.46
C VAL A 226 18.48 26.13 28.95
N GLN A 227 18.53 24.92 29.51
CA GLN A 227 18.15 24.67 30.88
C GLN A 227 19.14 23.74 31.56
N PRO A 228 19.70 24.05 32.72
CA PRO A 228 20.44 23.09 33.53
C PRO A 228 19.46 22.07 34.14
N VAL A 229 19.74 20.78 34.02
CA VAL A 229 18.86 19.71 34.49
C VAL A 229 19.66 18.63 35.21
N MET A 230 19.08 18.06 36.22
CA MET A 230 19.59 16.82 36.86
C MET A 230 18.78 15.63 36.31
N PHE A 231 19.44 14.73 35.58
CA PHE A 231 18.89 13.47 35.15
C PHE A 231 19.24 12.40 36.18
N ASP A 232 18.28 11.99 36.98
CA ASP A 232 18.49 11.22 38.20
C ASP A 232 19.51 11.91 39.15
N GLN A 233 20.76 11.48 39.16
CA GLN A 233 21.84 12.07 39.96
C GLN A 233 22.97 12.67 39.09
N THR A 234 22.80 12.74 37.78
CA THR A 234 23.80 13.23 36.84
C THR A 234 23.43 14.60 36.32
N ALA A 235 24.34 15.58 36.44
CA ALA A 235 24.16 16.89 35.86
C ALA A 235 24.14 16.84 34.33
N GLY A 236 23.29 17.65 33.72
CA GLY A 236 23.18 17.74 32.26
C GLY A 236 22.48 19.01 31.82
N ILE A 237 22.25 19.13 30.55
CA ILE A 237 21.55 20.26 29.94
C ILE A 237 20.42 19.78 29.06
N SER A 238 19.32 20.52 29.08
CA SER A 238 18.24 20.43 28.09
C SER A 238 18.33 21.64 27.16
N VAL A 239 18.44 21.39 25.88
CA VAL A 239 18.37 22.41 24.85
C VAL A 239 17.00 22.31 24.16
N TYR A 240 16.22 23.34 24.26
CA TYR A 240 14.91 23.44 23.61
C TYR A 240 15.07 24.13 22.29
N VAL A 241 14.67 23.47 21.20
CA VAL A 241 14.64 24.07 19.86
C VAL A 241 13.25 23.83 19.28
N ASP A 242 12.60 24.88 18.83
CA ASP A 242 11.21 24.84 18.35
C ASP A 242 10.22 24.19 19.34
N GLY A 243 10.50 24.34 20.66
CA GLY A 243 9.69 23.76 21.74
C GLY A 243 9.97 22.27 22.01
N ILE A 244 10.93 21.67 21.34
CA ILE A 244 11.35 20.26 21.55
C ILE A 244 12.62 20.21 22.39
N SER A 245 12.61 19.37 23.43
CA SER A 245 13.74 19.19 24.34
C SER A 245 14.74 18.16 23.80
N TRP A 246 15.99 18.58 23.77
CA TRP A 246 17.17 17.74 23.42
C TRP A 246 18.07 17.69 24.66
N ASN A 247 18.25 16.51 25.23
CA ASN A 247 18.89 16.35 26.52
C ASN A 247 20.31 15.79 26.35
N PHE A 248 21.27 16.39 27.04
CA PHE A 248 22.69 15.99 26.93
C PHE A 248 23.31 15.89 28.32
N VAL A 249 24.19 14.92 28.47
CA VAL A 249 24.97 14.66 29.69
C VAL A 249 26.42 14.53 29.29
N LYS A 250 27.32 15.13 30.07
CA LYS A 250 28.76 14.96 29.91
C LYS A 250 29.22 13.78 30.73
N THR A 251 29.84 12.80 30.09
CA THR A 251 30.42 11.62 30.71
C THR A 251 31.95 11.75 30.76
N ASP A 252 32.60 11.06 31.67
CA ASP A 252 34.05 11.12 31.83
C ASP A 252 34.80 10.41 30.69
N ASP A 253 34.16 9.38 30.09
CA ASP A 253 34.81 8.53 29.09
C ASP A 253 34.53 9.00 27.65
N ASP A 254 33.32 9.49 27.34
CA ASP A 254 32.84 9.71 25.97
C ASP A 254 32.45 11.18 25.68
N GLY A 255 32.69 12.12 26.61
CA GLY A 255 32.31 13.51 26.45
C GLY A 255 30.80 13.74 26.53
N TYR A 256 30.25 14.59 25.67
CA TYR A 256 28.79 14.84 25.63
C TYR A 256 28.05 13.72 24.90
N GLU A 257 27.08 13.12 25.59
CA GLU A 257 26.18 12.13 25.04
C GLU A 257 24.73 12.61 25.06
N PHE A 258 23.97 12.17 24.08
CA PHE A 258 22.52 12.44 23.98
C PHE A 258 21.75 11.46 24.85
N LEU A 259 20.93 11.97 25.76
CA LEU A 259 19.98 11.19 26.54
C LEU A 259 18.73 10.97 25.68
N ASN A 260 18.61 9.80 25.08
CA ASN A 260 17.52 9.50 24.18
C ASN A 260 16.16 9.34 24.90
N PRO A 261 15.03 9.33 24.17
CA PRO A 261 13.69 9.19 24.77
C PRO A 261 13.48 7.89 25.58
N ALA A 262 14.34 6.87 25.39
CA ALA A 262 14.32 5.64 26.18
C ALA A 262 15.14 5.73 27.47
N GLY A 263 15.69 6.92 27.81
CA GLY A 263 16.50 7.15 28.99
C GLY A 263 17.91 6.55 28.92
N LYS A 264 18.46 6.36 27.70
CA LYS A 264 19.81 5.85 27.49
C LYS A 264 20.72 6.94 26.93
N LEU A 265 21.92 7.02 27.46
CA LEU A 265 22.98 7.84 26.90
C LEU A 265 23.51 7.17 25.63
N VAL A 266 23.61 7.93 24.56
CA VAL A 266 24.08 7.48 23.27
C VAL A 266 24.88 8.58 22.57
N LYS A 267 25.91 8.21 21.86
CA LYS A 267 26.58 9.14 20.96
C LYS A 267 25.61 9.50 19.84
N TYR A 268 25.34 10.79 19.66
CA TYR A 268 24.42 11.22 18.62
C TYR A 268 25.03 11.01 17.23
N GLU A 269 24.31 10.34 16.36
CA GLU A 269 24.66 10.18 14.95
C GLU A 269 23.44 10.46 14.08
N LYS A 270 23.60 11.39 13.15
CA LYS A 270 22.54 11.69 12.17
C LYS A 270 22.26 10.48 11.29
N VAL A 271 21.01 10.12 11.14
CA VAL A 271 20.60 9.01 10.29
C VAL A 271 20.91 9.30 8.83
N LYS A 272 21.52 8.32 8.15
CA LYS A 272 21.71 8.39 6.71
C LYS A 272 20.36 8.20 6.01
N GLN A 273 19.91 9.23 5.31
CA GLN A 273 18.67 9.24 4.55
C GLN A 273 18.90 9.71 3.11
N SER A 274 17.98 9.41 2.21
CA SER A 274 17.92 10.01 0.88
C SER A 274 17.06 11.28 0.93
N ASN A 275 17.24 12.18 -0.04
CA ASN A 275 16.42 13.38 -0.19
C ASN A 275 15.54 13.30 -1.46
N LEU A 276 15.10 12.07 -1.80
CA LEU A 276 14.30 11.85 -3.02
C LEU A 276 12.85 12.29 -2.86
N PHE A 277 12.33 12.26 -1.64
CA PHE A 277 10.95 12.61 -1.33
C PHE A 277 10.93 13.74 -0.31
N LYS A 278 9.92 14.60 -0.40
CA LYS A 278 9.59 15.51 0.69
C LYS A 278 9.01 14.70 1.85
N GLU A 279 9.30 15.09 3.07
CA GLU A 279 9.03 14.26 4.26
C GLU A 279 7.54 14.00 4.47
N ASP A 280 6.70 15.00 4.20
CA ASP A 280 5.24 14.90 4.33
C ASP A 280 4.55 14.24 3.14
N ALA A 281 5.29 13.86 2.08
CA ALA A 281 4.73 13.18 0.91
C ALA A 281 3.99 11.90 1.30
N MET A 282 2.85 11.66 0.65
CA MET A 282 2.00 10.48 0.87
C MET A 282 1.63 10.28 2.35
N SER A 283 1.34 11.37 3.07
CA SER A 283 1.04 11.38 4.51
C SER A 283 2.23 10.90 5.36
N SER A 284 3.34 11.61 5.26
CA SER A 284 4.63 11.38 5.95
C SER A 284 5.36 10.09 5.56
N ARG A 285 4.90 9.39 4.52
CA ARG A 285 5.63 8.22 4.00
C ARG A 285 6.92 8.61 3.29
N GLY A 286 7.02 9.83 2.77
CA GLY A 286 8.24 10.36 2.16
C GLY A 286 9.44 10.24 3.09
N HIS A 287 9.31 10.60 4.38
CA HIS A 287 10.35 10.44 5.38
C HIS A 287 10.74 8.97 5.57
N ILE A 288 9.74 8.07 5.74
CA ILE A 288 10.00 6.63 5.89
C ILE A 288 10.75 6.07 4.68
N TRP A 289 10.37 6.48 3.46
CA TRP A 289 11.04 6.02 2.25
C TRP A 289 12.46 6.57 2.12
N ASN A 290 12.66 7.85 2.51
CA ASN A 290 14.00 8.45 2.54
C ASN A 290 14.95 7.69 3.46
N MET A 291 14.48 7.18 4.59
CA MET A 291 15.25 6.31 5.49
C MET A 291 15.39 4.87 4.97
N THR A 292 14.38 4.36 4.26
CA THR A 292 14.40 2.97 3.77
C THR A 292 15.36 2.79 2.59
N ILE A 293 15.45 3.77 1.68
CA ILE A 293 16.26 3.67 0.46
C ILE A 293 17.72 3.32 0.72
N PRO A 294 18.44 3.96 1.67
CA PRO A 294 19.82 3.56 1.98
C PRO A 294 19.95 2.12 2.50
N VAL A 295 18.91 1.59 3.16
CA VAL A 295 18.87 0.22 3.68
C VAL A 295 18.79 -0.81 2.55
N LEU A 296 18.12 -0.48 1.42
CA LEU A 296 17.97 -1.38 0.27
C LEU A 296 19.32 -1.89 -0.25
N GLY A 297 20.36 -1.05 -0.16
CA GLY A 297 21.72 -1.41 -0.61
C GLY A 297 22.33 -2.59 0.16
N LYS A 298 21.93 -2.82 1.42
CA LYS A 298 22.36 -3.95 2.24
C LYS A 298 21.68 -5.27 1.81
N HIS A 299 20.50 -5.18 1.20
CA HIS A 299 19.62 -6.30 0.88
C HIS A 299 19.45 -6.52 -0.64
N VAL A 300 20.52 -6.34 -1.43
CA VAL A 300 20.44 -6.55 -2.90
C VAL A 300 20.28 -8.02 -3.23
N TYR A 301 21.05 -8.90 -2.59
CA TYR A 301 21.03 -10.33 -2.91
C TYR A 301 20.08 -11.13 -2.03
N VAL A 302 20.12 -10.88 -0.73
CA VAL A 302 19.35 -11.61 0.29
C VAL A 302 18.67 -10.59 1.19
N GLY A 303 17.39 -10.80 1.47
CA GLY A 303 16.65 -9.97 2.42
C GLY A 303 16.99 -10.34 3.87
N SER A 304 16.52 -9.51 4.79
CA SER A 304 16.68 -9.69 6.24
C SER A 304 15.77 -10.78 6.84
N GLY A 305 14.74 -11.19 6.09
CA GLY A 305 13.72 -12.14 6.54
C GLY A 305 12.33 -11.51 6.68
N ALA A 306 11.32 -12.36 6.77
CA ALA A 306 9.94 -11.88 6.85
C ALA A 306 9.68 -11.10 8.14
N ASN A 307 9.04 -9.95 8.01
CA ASN A 307 8.66 -9.05 9.12
C ASN A 307 9.84 -8.52 9.95
N THR A 308 11.03 -8.41 9.36
CA THR A 308 12.23 -7.89 10.01
C THR A 308 12.51 -6.42 9.68
N TYR A 309 11.68 -5.77 8.89
CA TYR A 309 11.86 -4.37 8.50
C TYR A 309 12.15 -3.44 9.70
N LEU A 310 11.45 -3.64 10.81
CA LEU A 310 11.66 -2.85 12.03
C LEU A 310 13.11 -2.94 12.55
N LEU A 311 13.78 -4.08 12.40
CA LEU A 311 15.16 -4.27 12.84
C LEU A 311 16.19 -3.65 11.90
N GLU A 312 15.82 -3.48 10.64
CA GLU A 312 16.70 -2.96 9.58
C GLU A 312 16.63 -1.44 9.41
N ARG A 313 15.46 -0.84 9.75
CA ARG A 313 15.35 0.61 9.71
C ARG A 313 16.26 1.25 10.77
N PRO A 314 16.79 2.46 10.51
CA PRO A 314 17.53 3.20 11.51
C PRO A 314 16.69 3.43 12.78
N GLN A 315 17.22 3.02 13.94
CA GLN A 315 16.55 3.17 15.23
C GLN A 315 16.83 4.54 15.89
N ASN A 316 17.85 5.24 15.41
CA ASN A 316 18.31 6.53 15.92
C ASN A 316 17.77 7.72 15.15
N ASP A 317 16.59 7.57 14.52
CA ASP A 317 15.90 8.66 13.84
C ASP A 317 15.19 9.59 14.84
N TYR A 318 16.00 10.29 15.64
CA TYR A 318 15.47 11.18 16.67
C TYR A 318 14.78 12.42 16.10
N PHE A 319 15.23 12.92 14.93
CA PHE A 319 14.58 14.03 14.24
C PHE A 319 13.19 13.66 13.73
N GLY A 320 13.06 12.53 13.05
CA GLY A 320 11.74 12.06 12.59
C GLY A 320 10.78 11.79 13.77
N GLN A 321 11.31 11.24 14.86
CA GLN A 321 10.53 11.06 16.08
C GLN A 321 10.12 12.39 16.71
N ALA A 322 11.00 13.38 16.73
CA ALA A 322 10.71 14.68 17.31
C ALA A 322 9.68 15.47 16.48
N TYR A 323 9.89 15.59 15.19
CA TYR A 323 9.18 16.56 14.35
C TYR A 323 8.03 15.97 13.52
N ILE A 324 8.05 14.66 13.21
CA ILE A 324 7.06 14.04 12.32
C ILE A 324 6.08 13.15 13.08
N TYR A 325 6.56 12.29 13.95
CA TYR A 325 5.73 11.23 14.56
C TYR A 325 5.41 11.47 16.03
N GLY A 326 6.23 12.23 16.74
CA GLY A 326 6.29 12.25 18.20
C GLY A 326 7.11 11.09 18.78
N PHE A 327 7.81 11.30 19.89
CA PHE A 327 8.77 10.36 20.48
C PHE A 327 8.21 8.98 20.88
N ASN A 328 6.91 8.86 21.01
CA ASN A 328 6.24 7.61 21.39
C ASN A 328 5.76 6.76 20.18
N ASN A 329 5.99 7.23 18.98
CA ASN A 329 5.55 6.57 17.77
C ASN A 329 6.74 6.03 16.97
N TYR A 330 6.64 4.77 16.57
CA TYR A 330 7.65 4.10 15.76
C TYR A 330 7.03 3.50 14.52
N ASP A 331 7.62 3.79 13.37
CA ASP A 331 7.23 3.11 12.15
C ASP A 331 7.78 1.69 12.15
N VAL A 332 6.87 0.74 12.18
CA VAL A 332 7.20 -0.69 12.16
C VAL A 332 7.25 -1.26 10.76
N LYS A 333 6.91 -0.45 9.73
CA LYS A 333 6.76 -0.86 8.33
C LYS A 333 7.15 0.25 7.38
N ALA A 334 7.55 -0.13 6.15
CA ALA A 334 7.92 0.82 5.10
C ALA A 334 6.72 1.61 4.53
N HIS A 335 5.49 1.21 4.84
CA HIS A 335 4.27 1.75 4.23
C HIS A 335 4.31 1.80 2.69
N CYS A 336 5.07 0.88 2.11
CA CYS A 336 5.16 0.56 0.69
C CYS A 336 5.50 -0.93 0.59
N TRP A 337 4.55 -1.74 0.09
CA TRP A 337 4.76 -3.20 0.01
C TRP A 337 6.04 -3.56 -0.75
N TYR A 338 6.34 -2.85 -1.82
CA TYR A 338 7.49 -3.15 -2.67
C TYR A 338 8.83 -2.84 -1.98
N LEU A 339 8.95 -1.71 -1.28
CA LEU A 339 10.14 -1.37 -0.49
C LEU A 339 10.33 -2.34 0.66
N GLN A 340 9.27 -2.63 1.40
CA GLN A 340 9.32 -3.60 2.50
C GLN A 340 9.72 -4.98 1.99
N GLN A 341 9.13 -5.42 0.86
CA GLN A 341 9.47 -6.69 0.25
C GLN A 341 10.96 -6.76 -0.15
N TRP A 342 11.53 -5.66 -0.65
CA TRP A 342 12.94 -5.62 -0.98
C TRP A 342 13.82 -5.79 0.28
N VAL A 343 13.55 -5.07 1.35
CA VAL A 343 14.29 -5.25 2.62
C VAL A 343 14.17 -6.69 3.12
N GLU A 344 12.96 -7.26 3.09
CA GLU A 344 12.69 -8.57 3.70
C GLU A 344 13.10 -9.77 2.85
N THR A 345 13.01 -9.69 1.50
CA THR A 345 13.28 -10.83 0.59
C THR A 345 14.41 -10.58 -0.39
N GLY A 346 14.98 -9.39 -0.41
CA GLY A 346 15.99 -8.96 -1.36
C GLY A 346 15.42 -8.51 -2.71
N LEU A 347 16.28 -7.92 -3.54
CA LEU A 347 15.91 -7.41 -4.87
C LEU A 347 15.34 -8.51 -5.77
N PHE A 348 15.96 -9.69 -5.81
CA PHE A 348 15.51 -10.77 -6.69
C PHE A 348 14.13 -11.30 -6.29
N GLY A 349 13.86 -11.44 -4.98
CA GLY A 349 12.54 -11.81 -4.48
C GLY A 349 11.46 -10.79 -4.86
N THR A 350 11.79 -9.50 -4.73
CA THR A 350 10.92 -8.40 -5.11
C THR A 350 10.67 -8.36 -6.61
N LEU A 351 11.70 -8.52 -7.44
CA LEU A 351 11.55 -8.58 -8.90
C LEU A 351 10.73 -9.79 -9.35
N ALA A 352 10.88 -10.94 -8.68
CA ALA A 352 10.06 -12.11 -8.95
C ALA A 352 8.58 -11.84 -8.63
N LEU A 353 8.28 -11.21 -7.49
CA LEU A 353 6.92 -10.78 -7.13
C LEU A 353 6.34 -9.81 -8.17
N ILE A 354 7.06 -8.74 -8.48
CA ILE A 354 6.63 -7.74 -9.47
C ILE A 354 6.43 -8.39 -10.83
N GLY A 355 7.36 -9.24 -11.25
CA GLY A 355 7.28 -9.98 -12.51
C GLY A 355 6.04 -10.88 -12.57
N PHE A 356 5.69 -11.56 -11.46
CA PHE A 356 4.51 -12.41 -11.36
C PHE A 356 3.21 -11.59 -11.44
N LEU A 357 3.14 -10.45 -10.73
CA LEU A 357 2.00 -9.53 -10.80
C LEU A 357 1.84 -8.96 -12.23
N LEU A 358 2.93 -8.51 -12.84
CA LEU A 358 2.93 -7.98 -14.22
C LEU A 358 2.53 -9.05 -15.23
N TRP A 359 3.03 -10.27 -15.08
CA TRP A 359 2.63 -11.38 -15.94
C TRP A 359 1.11 -11.61 -15.90
N TYR A 360 0.52 -11.65 -14.70
CA TYR A 360 -0.93 -11.77 -14.54
C TYR A 360 -1.67 -10.61 -15.21
N ILE A 361 -1.24 -9.37 -14.95
CA ILE A 361 -1.86 -8.16 -15.52
C ILE A 361 -1.78 -8.19 -17.05
N ILE A 362 -0.61 -8.42 -17.62
CA ILE A 362 -0.42 -8.47 -19.09
C ILE A 362 -1.26 -9.59 -19.72
N ARG A 363 -1.27 -10.77 -19.09
CA ARG A 363 -2.08 -11.90 -19.56
C ARG A 363 -3.57 -11.55 -19.51
N SER A 364 -4.06 -10.98 -18.40
CA SER A 364 -5.45 -10.54 -18.24
C SER A 364 -5.84 -9.50 -19.30
N VAL A 365 -5.01 -8.48 -19.52
CA VAL A 365 -5.24 -7.48 -20.57
C VAL A 365 -5.39 -8.15 -21.95
N ARG A 366 -4.51 -9.11 -22.29
CA ARG A 366 -4.59 -9.82 -23.58
C ARG A 366 -5.88 -10.62 -23.72
N ILE A 367 -6.37 -11.25 -22.64
CA ILE A 367 -7.60 -12.02 -22.61
C ILE A 367 -8.81 -11.09 -22.74
N TYR A 368 -8.94 -10.09 -21.86
CA TYR A 368 -10.13 -9.22 -21.81
C TYR A 368 -10.26 -8.28 -23.01
N ARG A 369 -9.22 -8.13 -23.81
CA ARG A 369 -9.31 -7.47 -25.13
C ARG A 369 -9.95 -8.34 -26.20
N ARG A 370 -10.05 -9.66 -26.01
CA ARG A 370 -10.50 -10.62 -27.03
C ARG A 370 -11.75 -11.39 -26.64
N VAL A 371 -11.92 -11.69 -25.35
CA VAL A 371 -13.01 -12.52 -24.79
C VAL A 371 -14.39 -11.94 -25.10
N ASP A 372 -15.41 -12.79 -25.26
CA ASP A 372 -16.80 -12.35 -25.38
C ASP A 372 -17.33 -11.83 -24.04
N LEU A 373 -17.74 -10.55 -24.02
CA LEU A 373 -18.30 -9.90 -22.82
C LEU A 373 -19.82 -10.15 -22.62
N HIS A 374 -20.49 -10.89 -23.50
CA HIS A 374 -21.87 -11.33 -23.27
C HIS A 374 -21.93 -12.48 -22.24
N GLU A 375 -20.82 -13.13 -22.00
CA GLU A 375 -20.67 -14.21 -21.02
C GLU A 375 -20.52 -13.66 -19.60
N HIS A 376 -21.29 -14.20 -18.67
CA HIS A 376 -21.18 -13.83 -17.23
C HIS A 376 -19.77 -14.07 -16.67
N LEU A 377 -19.14 -15.21 -17.05
CA LEU A 377 -17.79 -15.55 -16.59
C LEU A 377 -16.74 -14.51 -16.97
N SER A 378 -16.90 -13.86 -18.13
CA SER A 378 -16.01 -12.79 -18.57
C SER A 378 -16.04 -11.57 -17.64
N TRP A 379 -17.22 -11.21 -17.14
CA TRP A 379 -17.37 -10.13 -16.18
C TRP A 379 -16.86 -10.50 -14.78
N VAL A 380 -17.06 -11.74 -14.34
CA VAL A 380 -16.45 -12.24 -13.09
C VAL A 380 -14.94 -12.10 -13.15
N GLY A 381 -14.32 -12.61 -14.20
CA GLY A 381 -12.87 -12.54 -14.35
C GLY A 381 -12.33 -11.11 -14.53
N PHE A 382 -13.05 -10.28 -15.29
CA PHE A 382 -12.69 -8.87 -15.46
C PHE A 382 -12.79 -8.08 -14.15
N GLY A 383 -13.78 -8.36 -13.32
CA GLY A 383 -13.92 -7.78 -11.99
C GLY A 383 -12.77 -8.20 -11.04
N LEU A 384 -12.38 -9.48 -11.07
CA LEU A 384 -11.22 -9.98 -10.32
C LEU A 384 -9.91 -9.30 -10.80
N PHE A 385 -9.75 -9.13 -12.10
CA PHE A 385 -8.62 -8.38 -12.66
C PHE A 385 -8.59 -6.93 -12.17
N ALA A 386 -9.73 -6.23 -12.21
CA ALA A 386 -9.83 -4.85 -11.74
C ALA A 386 -9.57 -4.74 -10.22
N ALA A 387 -10.06 -5.70 -9.41
CA ALA A 387 -9.78 -5.77 -7.98
C ALA A 387 -8.27 -5.93 -7.69
N VAL A 388 -7.59 -6.80 -8.44
CA VAL A 388 -6.13 -6.98 -8.33
C VAL A 388 -5.39 -5.70 -8.70
N LEU A 389 -5.81 -4.99 -9.75
CA LEU A 389 -5.20 -3.72 -10.13
C LEU A 389 -5.29 -2.70 -8.98
N VAL A 390 -6.46 -2.56 -8.35
CA VAL A 390 -6.65 -1.63 -7.22
C VAL A 390 -5.67 -1.96 -6.10
N TYR A 391 -5.54 -3.23 -5.71
CA TYR A 391 -4.63 -3.63 -4.63
C TYR A 391 -3.17 -3.33 -4.98
N VAL A 392 -2.72 -3.70 -6.19
CA VAL A 392 -1.34 -3.50 -6.65
C VAL A 392 -0.98 -2.01 -6.69
N ILE A 393 -1.92 -1.15 -7.10
CA ILE A 393 -1.72 0.30 -7.09
C ILE A 393 -1.68 0.84 -5.65
N ALA A 394 -2.64 0.45 -4.81
CA ALA A 394 -2.70 0.90 -3.43
C ALA A 394 -1.48 0.46 -2.60
N ALA A 395 -0.87 -0.67 -2.94
CA ALA A 395 0.33 -1.22 -2.30
C ALA A 395 1.61 -0.38 -2.50
N VAL A 396 1.59 0.61 -3.41
CA VAL A 396 2.69 1.59 -3.54
C VAL A 396 2.83 2.44 -2.28
N ALA A 397 1.71 2.80 -1.66
CA ALA A 397 1.68 3.66 -0.47
C ALA A 397 1.12 2.95 0.76
N ASN A 398 1.12 1.62 0.78
CA ASN A 398 0.64 0.85 1.91
C ASN A 398 1.29 -0.54 1.98
N ASP A 399 1.16 -1.18 3.14
CA ASP A 399 1.74 -2.49 3.41
C ASP A 399 0.80 -3.62 2.99
N SER A 400 1.37 -4.75 2.62
CA SER A 400 0.63 -6.01 2.63
C SER A 400 0.44 -6.46 4.09
N ASN A 401 -0.79 -6.78 4.45
CA ASN A 401 -1.13 -7.10 5.83
C ASN A 401 -2.05 -8.34 5.93
N VAL A 402 -2.08 -8.95 7.10
CA VAL A 402 -2.83 -10.19 7.35
C VAL A 402 -4.35 -10.03 7.15
N CYS A 403 -4.89 -8.81 7.24
CA CYS A 403 -6.31 -8.56 7.08
C CYS A 403 -6.77 -8.57 5.62
N THR A 404 -5.92 -8.10 4.70
CA THR A 404 -6.27 -7.90 3.28
C THR A 404 -5.55 -8.84 2.33
N ALA A 405 -4.31 -9.24 2.64
CA ALA A 405 -3.51 -10.10 1.78
C ALA A 405 -4.15 -11.45 1.43
N PRO A 406 -4.79 -12.19 2.36
CA PRO A 406 -5.44 -13.45 2.01
C PRO A 406 -6.57 -13.26 0.99
N VAL A 407 -7.33 -12.17 1.09
CA VAL A 407 -8.41 -11.83 0.15
C VAL A 407 -7.83 -11.49 -1.22
N PHE A 408 -6.78 -10.67 -1.24
CA PHE A 408 -6.05 -10.35 -2.48
C PHE A 408 -5.54 -11.61 -3.19
N TRP A 409 -4.82 -12.48 -2.48
CA TRP A 409 -4.28 -13.71 -3.08
C TRP A 409 -5.37 -14.69 -3.52
N GLY A 410 -6.50 -14.73 -2.79
CA GLY A 410 -7.69 -15.47 -3.18
C GLY A 410 -8.27 -14.95 -4.50
N MET A 411 -8.49 -13.62 -4.61
CA MET A 411 -8.96 -12.98 -5.84
C MET A 411 -7.98 -13.16 -7.01
N PHE A 412 -6.69 -13.06 -6.75
CA PHE A 412 -5.64 -13.27 -7.73
C PHE A 412 -5.67 -14.70 -8.27
N GLY A 413 -5.74 -15.72 -7.38
CA GLY A 413 -5.82 -17.12 -7.77
C GLY A 413 -7.10 -17.45 -8.54
N LEU A 414 -8.25 -16.93 -8.08
CA LEU A 414 -9.52 -17.05 -8.82
C LEU A 414 -9.44 -16.37 -10.19
N GLY A 415 -8.82 -15.19 -10.27
CA GLY A 415 -8.59 -14.49 -11.54
C GLY A 415 -7.75 -15.30 -12.52
N MET A 416 -6.69 -15.97 -12.04
CA MET A 416 -5.89 -16.89 -12.84
C MET A 416 -6.70 -18.08 -13.35
N ALA A 417 -7.52 -18.68 -12.48
CA ALA A 417 -8.39 -19.81 -12.83
C ALA A 417 -9.41 -19.42 -13.89
N VAL A 418 -10.10 -18.29 -13.71
CA VAL A 418 -11.07 -17.77 -14.68
C VAL A 418 -10.39 -17.43 -16.01
N ASN A 419 -9.22 -16.80 -15.98
CA ASN A 419 -8.44 -16.53 -17.18
C ASN A 419 -8.13 -17.81 -17.98
N ARG A 420 -7.74 -18.88 -17.27
CA ARG A 420 -7.51 -20.20 -17.90
C ARG A 420 -8.78 -20.77 -18.52
N MET A 421 -9.89 -20.72 -17.79
CA MET A 421 -11.20 -21.20 -18.28
C MET A 421 -11.64 -20.47 -19.55
N LEU A 422 -11.50 -19.14 -19.58
CA LEU A 422 -11.87 -18.32 -20.74
C LEU A 422 -10.99 -18.63 -21.96
N VAL A 423 -9.68 -18.77 -21.76
CA VAL A 423 -8.75 -19.13 -22.83
C VAL A 423 -9.09 -20.50 -23.45
N THR A 424 -9.37 -21.49 -22.60
CA THR A 424 -9.73 -22.85 -23.07
C THR A 424 -11.09 -22.88 -23.75
N LYS A 425 -12.11 -22.18 -23.20
CA LYS A 425 -13.46 -22.16 -23.74
C LYS A 425 -13.54 -21.49 -25.12
N GLU A 426 -12.81 -20.39 -25.31
CA GLU A 426 -12.88 -19.57 -26.52
C GLU A 426 -11.72 -19.80 -27.49
N ASN A 427 -10.82 -20.73 -27.22
CA ASN A 427 -9.62 -21.02 -28.03
C ASN A 427 -8.81 -19.76 -28.40
N LEU A 428 -8.69 -18.81 -27.45
CA LEU A 428 -8.25 -17.42 -27.72
C LEU A 428 -6.85 -17.26 -28.30
N PHE A 429 -6.00 -18.27 -28.19
CA PHE A 429 -4.60 -18.21 -28.60
C PHE A 429 -4.16 -19.43 -29.47
N VAL A 430 -5.12 -20.22 -29.97
CA VAL A 430 -4.82 -21.27 -30.94
C VAL A 430 -4.44 -20.61 -32.27
N LYS A 431 -3.27 -20.93 -32.80
CA LYS A 431 -2.84 -20.44 -34.11
C LYS A 431 -3.73 -21.08 -35.19
N ALA A 432 -4.17 -20.27 -36.15
CA ALA A 432 -4.95 -20.75 -37.29
C ALA A 432 -4.22 -21.79 -38.17
N GLU A 433 -2.90 -21.95 -37.97
CA GLU A 433 -2.09 -22.95 -38.68
C GLU A 433 -2.42 -24.40 -38.28
N ASP A 434 -2.83 -24.65 -37.02
CA ASP A 434 -3.19 -26.02 -36.59
C ASP A 434 -4.60 -26.45 -37.07
N THR A 435 -5.44 -25.50 -37.50
CA THR A 435 -6.78 -25.81 -38.05
C THR A 435 -6.69 -26.24 -39.52
N GLN A 436 -5.74 -25.70 -40.28
CA GLN A 436 -5.53 -26.08 -41.67
C GLN A 436 -4.90 -27.47 -41.80
N THR A 437 -4.01 -27.86 -40.88
CA THR A 437 -3.43 -29.22 -40.87
C THR A 437 -4.48 -30.27 -40.56
N THR A 438 -5.40 -29.99 -39.62
CA THR A 438 -6.46 -30.95 -39.27
C THR A 438 -7.55 -31.04 -40.34
N GLU A 439 -7.87 -29.95 -41.03
CA GLU A 439 -8.77 -29.96 -42.19
C GLU A 439 -8.14 -30.64 -43.42
N ASN A 440 -6.84 -30.44 -43.68
CA ASN A 440 -6.12 -31.11 -44.76
C ASN A 440 -5.94 -32.60 -44.47
N ASP A 441 -5.63 -33.00 -43.23
CA ASP A 441 -5.55 -34.43 -42.87
C ASP A 441 -6.92 -35.12 -42.98
N ASN A 442 -8.03 -34.46 -42.62
CA ASN A 442 -9.36 -34.99 -42.81
C ASN A 442 -9.82 -35.04 -44.28
N ALA A 443 -9.37 -34.08 -45.12
CA ALA A 443 -9.62 -34.07 -46.55
C ALA A 443 -8.80 -35.16 -47.29
N GLU A 444 -7.53 -35.41 -46.90
CA GLU A 444 -6.71 -36.51 -47.41
C GLU A 444 -7.26 -37.88 -46.99
N VAL A 445 -7.78 -38.03 -45.78
CA VAL A 445 -8.42 -39.26 -45.32
C VAL A 445 -9.73 -39.53 -46.07
N GLN A 446 -10.53 -38.50 -46.39
CA GLN A 446 -11.71 -38.63 -47.22
C GLN A 446 -11.37 -38.93 -48.69
N GLN A 447 -10.37 -38.30 -49.31
CA GLN A 447 -9.92 -38.60 -50.66
C GLN A 447 -9.31 -40.01 -50.79
N LYS A 448 -8.64 -40.54 -49.76
CA LYS A 448 -8.15 -41.93 -49.73
C LYS A 448 -9.25 -42.97 -49.59
N ASN A 449 -10.37 -42.61 -48.97
CA ASN A 449 -11.55 -43.51 -48.86
C ASN A 449 -12.38 -43.53 -50.15
N ASP A 450 -12.35 -42.45 -50.94
CA ASP A 450 -13.08 -42.37 -52.24
C ASP A 450 -12.27 -42.90 -53.42
N ALA A 451 -10.96 -43.18 -53.25
CA ALA A 451 -10.04 -43.69 -54.32
C ALA A 451 -9.75 -45.20 -54.30
N ALA A 452 -10.55 -45.99 -53.54
CA ALA A 452 -10.41 -47.45 -53.58
C ALA A 452 -11.11 -48.02 -54.80
N PRO A 453 -10.43 -48.82 -55.64
CA PRO A 453 -11.00 -49.31 -56.88
C PRO A 453 -12.09 -50.36 -56.63
N VAL A 454 -13.22 -50.16 -57.29
CA VAL A 454 -14.30 -51.15 -57.43
C VAL A 454 -13.79 -52.35 -58.23
N ASN A 455 -13.62 -53.49 -57.57
CA ASN A 455 -13.40 -54.75 -58.24
C ASN A 455 -14.74 -55.47 -58.31
N GLU A 456 -15.22 -55.61 -59.52
CA GLU A 456 -16.33 -56.50 -59.88
C GLU A 456 -15.95 -57.95 -59.58
N SER A 457 -16.80 -58.64 -58.82
CA SER A 457 -17.31 -59.95 -59.24
C SER A 457 -18.18 -60.62 -58.20
N VAL A 458 -19.25 -61.14 -58.71
CA VAL A 458 -20.03 -62.33 -58.29
C VAL A 458 -21.28 -62.11 -57.43
N LYS A 459 -22.39 -62.29 -58.15
CA LYS A 459 -23.74 -62.57 -57.67
C LYS A 459 -23.78 -63.70 -56.62
N ALA A 460 -24.57 -63.48 -55.57
CA ALA A 460 -25.52 -64.47 -55.03
C ALA A 460 -26.42 -63.85 -53.96
N GLU A 461 -27.72 -63.90 -54.27
CA GLU A 461 -28.91 -64.14 -53.50
C GLU A 461 -29.11 -63.49 -52.07
N ASN A 462 -29.86 -62.38 -52.02
CA ASN A 462 -31.28 -62.36 -51.67
C ASN A 462 -31.72 -63.06 -50.37
N LYS A 463 -32.42 -62.25 -49.52
CA LYS A 463 -33.25 -62.50 -48.35
C LYS A 463 -32.61 -62.14 -47.02
N ASN A 464 -32.87 -60.89 -46.65
CA ASN A 464 -33.35 -60.54 -45.25
C ASN A 464 -33.36 -59.02 -45.03
N GLY A 465 -34.24 -58.33 -45.72
CA GLY A 465 -34.48 -56.88 -45.54
C GLY A 465 -35.88 -56.57 -44.98
N LYS A 466 -36.26 -57.08 -43.82
CA LYS A 466 -37.55 -56.70 -43.22
C LYS A 466 -37.60 -56.81 -41.66
N GLN A 467 -36.54 -56.50 -40.96
CA GLN A 467 -36.64 -56.53 -39.47
C GLN A 467 -35.94 -55.40 -38.71
N LYS A 468 -35.62 -54.27 -39.34
CA LYS A 468 -35.00 -53.13 -38.64
C LYS A 468 -35.85 -51.82 -38.61
N ALA A 469 -37.14 -51.88 -39.04
CA ALA A 469 -38.00 -50.69 -39.02
C ALA A 469 -39.00 -50.62 -37.87
N SER A 470 -39.10 -51.64 -37.00
CA SER A 470 -40.11 -51.67 -35.90
C SER A 470 -39.55 -51.29 -34.52
N SER A 471 -38.24 -51.23 -34.28
CA SER A 471 -37.69 -50.96 -32.94
C SER A 471 -37.49 -49.45 -32.63
N LYS A 472 -37.61 -48.58 -33.64
CA LYS A 472 -37.47 -47.11 -33.43
C LYS A 472 -38.78 -46.38 -33.07
N LYS A 473 -39.92 -47.05 -33.13
CA LYS A 473 -41.23 -46.47 -32.80
C LYS A 473 -41.71 -46.75 -31.35
N GLN A 474 -41.14 -47.74 -30.66
CA GLN A 474 -41.51 -48.06 -29.28
C GLN A 474 -40.75 -47.26 -28.23
N SER A 475 -39.55 -46.83 -28.49
CA SER A 475 -38.76 -46.03 -27.51
C SER A 475 -39.23 -44.57 -27.39
N ARG A 476 -40.02 -44.07 -28.32
CA ARG A 476 -40.57 -42.71 -28.29
C ARG A 476 -41.90 -42.55 -27.53
N LYS A 477 -42.62 -43.70 -27.27
CA LYS A 477 -43.87 -43.70 -26.53
C LYS A 477 -43.66 -43.83 -25.00
N GLN A 478 -42.57 -44.42 -24.54
CA GLN A 478 -42.28 -44.56 -23.10
C GLN A 478 -41.69 -43.31 -22.43
N ARG A 479 -41.16 -42.35 -23.20
CA ARG A 479 -40.64 -41.08 -22.64
C ARG A 479 -41.71 -39.98 -22.44
N LYS A 480 -42.96 -40.21 -22.85
CA LYS A 480 -44.06 -39.23 -22.70
C LYS A 480 -44.95 -39.45 -21.48
N ASN A 481 -44.82 -40.62 -20.80
CA ASN A 481 -45.64 -40.98 -19.62
C ASN A 481 -44.92 -40.84 -18.27
N GLN A 482 -43.72 -40.23 -18.22
CA GLN A 482 -43.02 -39.95 -16.97
C GLN A 482 -42.90 -38.44 -16.68
N LYS A 483 -43.72 -37.60 -17.31
CA LYS A 483 -43.89 -36.20 -16.96
C LYS A 483 -45.40 -35.87 -16.92
N LYS A 484 -46.07 -36.39 -15.93
CA LYS A 484 -47.29 -35.86 -15.30
C LYS A 484 -47.14 -35.98 -13.80
#